data_a611721cc0511d6e22cdf09e68fadf1e
#
_entry.id   a611721cc0511d6e22cdf09e68fadf1e
#
_cell.length_a   1.000
_cell.length_b   1.000
_cell.length_c   1.000
_cell.angle_alpha   90.00
_cell.angle_beta   90.00
_cell.angle_gamma   90.00
#
_symmetry.space_group_name_H-M   'P 1'
#
loop_
_entity.id
_entity.type
_entity.pdbx_description
1 polymer ?
#
loop_
_entity_poly.entity_id
_entity_poly.type
_entity_poly.pdbx_seq_one_letter_code
_entity_poly.pdbx_strand_id
1 'polypeptide(L)'
;MRAAWYERKGAAAEVLTVGERPTPEPGPAELLIRVRASGVNPSDTKARGGFRGNMGMPFPVIIPHQDGSGEVVAAGSPALAHRVGQRVWFYEAQFERPFGAAAEYTAIPAHKAVQMPVSLSFDQGACLGVPAMTAHRAVFADGPVKDKTVFVSGGAG
;
A
#
# COMPACT_ATOMS: atom_id res chain seq x y z
N MET A 1 2.84 -3.51 17.75
CA MET A 1 3.53 -2.84 16.66
C MET A 1 3.22 -1.36 16.65
N ARG A 2 4.18 -0.51 16.24
CA ARG A 2 3.88 0.91 16.01
C ARG A 2 3.09 1.09 14.72
N ALA A 3 2.10 1.99 14.76
CA ALA A 3 1.27 2.34 13.60
C ALA A 3 0.81 3.80 13.69
N ALA A 4 0.42 4.34 12.53
CA ALA A 4 -0.33 5.60 12.45
C ALA A 4 -1.75 5.27 11.98
N TRP A 5 -2.78 5.80 12.67
CA TRP A 5 -4.18 5.55 12.32
C TRP A 5 -5.06 6.77 12.54
N TYR A 6 -6.28 6.72 12.03
CA TYR A 6 -7.32 7.70 12.31
C TYR A 6 -8.68 7.03 12.51
N GLU A 7 -9.54 7.66 13.29
CA GLU A 7 -10.88 7.19 13.66
C GLU A 7 -11.99 8.17 13.23
N ARG A 8 -11.60 9.29 12.64
CA ARG A 8 -12.45 10.29 12.00
C ARG A 8 -11.73 10.98 10.87
N LYS A 9 -12.48 11.51 9.90
CA LYS A 9 -11.90 12.32 8.83
C LYS A 9 -11.48 13.70 9.33
N GLY A 10 -10.44 14.28 8.69
CA GLY A 10 -9.95 15.60 9.04
C GLY A 10 -8.52 15.86 8.60
N ALA A 11 -7.96 16.99 9.06
CA ALA A 11 -6.57 17.35 8.83
C ALA A 11 -5.63 16.37 9.56
N ALA A 12 -4.46 16.11 8.98
CA ALA A 12 -3.52 15.10 9.53
C ALA A 12 -3.16 15.39 11.00
N ALA A 13 -2.83 16.64 11.31
CA ALA A 13 -2.44 17.05 12.66
C ALA A 13 -3.56 16.87 13.71
N GLU A 14 -4.81 16.80 13.27
CA GLU A 14 -5.98 16.70 14.16
C GLU A 14 -6.48 15.27 14.36
N VAL A 15 -6.21 14.39 13.40
CA VAL A 15 -6.86 13.06 13.38
C VAL A 15 -5.89 11.88 13.37
N LEU A 16 -4.62 12.08 12.95
CA LEU A 16 -3.64 11.01 12.98
C LEU A 16 -3.11 10.79 14.39
N THR A 17 -3.24 9.58 14.86
CA THR A 17 -2.63 9.08 16.10
C THR A 17 -1.48 8.16 15.74
N VAL A 18 -0.35 8.31 16.42
CA VAL A 18 0.79 7.38 16.32
C VAL A 18 0.98 6.68 17.66
N GLY A 19 1.02 5.36 17.66
CA GLY A 19 1.14 4.59 18.90
C GLY A 19 1.20 3.09 18.64
N GLU A 20 0.94 2.32 19.70
CA GLU A 20 0.97 0.85 19.64
C GLU A 20 -0.40 0.27 19.28
N ARG A 21 -0.37 -0.72 18.41
CA ARG A 21 -1.52 -1.55 18.03
C ARG A 21 -1.12 -3.02 17.99
N PRO A 22 -2.08 -3.96 18.14
CA PRO A 22 -1.80 -5.38 17.91
C PRO A 22 -1.20 -5.63 16.53
N THR A 23 -0.22 -6.50 16.42
CA THR A 23 0.27 -6.99 15.13
C THR A 23 -0.80 -7.85 14.49
N PRO A 24 -1.17 -7.63 13.21
CA PRO A 24 -2.19 -8.45 12.56
C PRO A 24 -1.71 -9.87 12.34
N GLU A 25 -2.64 -10.82 12.40
CA GLU A 25 -2.39 -12.20 11.97
C GLU A 25 -2.84 -12.37 10.52
N PRO A 26 -2.03 -13.00 9.65
CA PRO A 26 -2.41 -13.21 8.26
C PRO A 26 -3.48 -14.30 8.15
N GLY A 27 -4.57 -14.02 7.43
CA GLY A 27 -5.57 -15.01 7.05
C GLY A 27 -5.02 -16.06 6.07
N PRO A 28 -5.73 -17.17 5.80
CA PRO A 28 -5.21 -18.31 5.02
C PRO A 28 -4.64 -17.98 3.63
N ALA A 29 -5.14 -16.91 2.99
CA ALA A 29 -4.67 -16.45 1.69
C ALA A 29 -3.75 -15.22 1.77
N GLU A 30 -3.27 -14.86 2.98
CA GLU A 30 -2.52 -13.65 3.24
C GLU A 30 -1.07 -13.93 3.65
N LEU A 31 -0.27 -12.89 3.50
CA LEU A 31 1.10 -12.80 3.99
C LEU A 31 1.19 -11.68 5.02
N LEU A 32 1.91 -11.91 6.10
CA LEU A 32 2.32 -10.86 7.02
C LEU A 32 3.65 -10.27 6.53
N ILE A 33 3.64 -8.98 6.27
CA ILE A 33 4.81 -8.26 5.79
C ILE A 33 5.31 -7.32 6.87
N ARG A 34 6.60 -7.41 7.21
CA ARG A 34 7.31 -6.38 7.95
C ARG A 34 7.60 -5.23 6.99
N VAL A 35 6.93 -4.11 7.16
CA VAL A 35 7.04 -2.94 6.29
C VAL A 35 8.39 -2.26 6.51
N ARG A 36 9.10 -2.01 5.42
CA ARG A 36 10.38 -1.28 5.40
C ARG A 36 10.22 0.13 4.86
N ALA A 37 9.33 0.30 3.90
CA ALA A 37 8.95 1.60 3.38
C ALA A 37 7.45 1.61 3.07
N SER A 38 6.78 2.71 3.37
CA SER A 38 5.35 2.93 3.16
C SER A 38 5.15 4.09 2.19
N GLY A 39 4.46 3.86 1.07
CA GLY A 39 4.17 4.85 0.05
C GLY A 39 2.95 5.69 0.41
N VAL A 40 3.08 7.01 0.33
CA VAL A 40 1.97 7.95 0.53
C VAL A 40 1.48 8.46 -0.82
N ASN A 41 0.20 8.32 -1.09
CA ASN A 41 -0.42 8.78 -2.32
C ASN A 41 -1.40 9.94 -2.05
N PRO A 42 -1.68 10.79 -3.05
CA PRO A 42 -2.73 11.81 -2.94
C PRO A 42 -4.11 11.22 -2.58
N SER A 43 -4.39 9.98 -2.98
CA SER A 43 -5.61 9.27 -2.62
C SER A 43 -5.73 9.03 -1.11
N ASP A 44 -4.63 8.75 -0.42
CA ASP A 44 -4.61 8.51 1.03
C ASP A 44 -4.97 9.80 1.78
N THR A 45 -4.36 10.93 1.38
CA THR A 45 -4.65 12.23 1.99
C THR A 45 -6.08 12.69 1.72
N LYS A 46 -6.59 12.47 0.51
CA LYS A 46 -7.96 12.78 0.11
C LYS A 46 -8.98 11.92 0.87
N ALA A 47 -8.71 10.62 1.03
CA ALA A 47 -9.59 9.70 1.77
C ALA A 47 -9.69 10.12 3.25
N ARG A 48 -8.55 10.40 3.90
CA ARG A 48 -8.51 10.89 5.28
C ARG A 48 -9.17 12.27 5.42
N GLY A 49 -8.89 13.19 4.49
CA GLY A 49 -9.44 14.56 4.51
C GLY A 49 -10.93 14.66 4.19
N GLY A 50 -11.58 13.58 3.74
CA GLY A 50 -13.01 13.60 3.43
C GLY A 50 -13.35 14.17 2.05
N PHE A 51 -12.45 14.18 1.09
CA PHE A 51 -12.64 14.77 -0.26
C PHE A 51 -13.86 14.23 -1.03
N ARG A 52 -14.33 13.02 -0.71
CA ARG A 52 -15.54 12.43 -1.31
C ARG A 52 -16.86 12.85 -0.62
N GLY A 53 -16.86 14.00 0.08
CA GLY A 53 -18.04 14.51 0.77
C GLY A 53 -18.33 13.77 2.10
N ASN A 54 -19.57 13.93 2.60
CA ASN A 54 -19.99 13.41 3.92
C ASN A 54 -20.18 11.88 3.99
N MET A 55 -19.57 11.10 3.11
CA MET A 55 -19.55 9.66 3.31
C MET A 55 -18.76 9.35 4.60
N GLY A 56 -19.40 8.67 5.52
CA GLY A 56 -18.80 8.28 6.80
C GLY A 56 -17.50 7.50 6.64
N MET A 57 -16.90 7.14 7.76
CA MET A 57 -15.75 6.22 7.77
C MET A 57 -16.21 4.82 7.30
N PRO A 58 -15.51 4.17 6.35
CA PRO A 58 -15.83 2.80 5.94
C PRO A 58 -15.52 1.77 7.04
N PHE A 59 -14.64 2.12 7.97
CA PHE A 59 -14.24 1.30 9.13
C PHE A 59 -14.05 2.20 10.35
N PRO A 60 -14.29 1.69 11.57
CA PRO A 60 -14.11 2.47 12.81
C PRO A 60 -12.69 3.02 13.00
N VAL A 61 -11.69 2.27 12.52
CA VAL A 61 -10.26 2.61 12.60
C VAL A 61 -9.64 2.35 11.24
N ILE A 62 -8.82 3.27 10.75
CA ILE A 62 -8.08 3.11 9.50
C ILE A 62 -6.59 3.38 9.73
N ILE A 63 -5.76 2.40 9.42
CA ILE A 63 -4.32 2.58 9.18
C ILE A 63 -4.19 2.89 7.68
N PRO A 64 -3.75 4.10 7.29
CA PRO A 64 -3.72 4.49 5.89
C PRO A 64 -2.59 3.83 5.10
N HIS A 65 -2.46 4.26 3.86
CA HIS A 65 -1.49 3.95 2.82
C HIS A 65 -1.76 2.62 2.11
N GLN A 66 -1.83 2.77 0.77
CA GLN A 66 -2.11 1.67 -0.16
C GLN A 66 -0.86 0.87 -0.50
N ASP A 67 0.29 1.54 -0.55
CA ASP A 67 1.52 1.01 -1.12
C ASP A 67 2.60 0.84 -0.07
N GLY A 68 3.50 -0.09 -0.32
CA GLY A 68 4.68 -0.26 0.50
C GLY A 68 5.60 -1.34 -0.04
N SER A 69 6.67 -1.55 0.69
CA SER A 69 7.62 -2.62 0.46
C SER A 69 8.14 -3.17 1.78
N GLY A 70 8.60 -4.40 1.78
CA GLY A 70 9.08 -5.02 3.00
C GLY A 70 9.48 -6.48 2.79
N GLU A 71 9.50 -7.20 3.88
CA GLU A 71 9.87 -8.61 3.94
C GLU A 71 8.70 -9.44 4.46
N VAL A 72 8.40 -10.54 3.79
CA VAL A 72 7.39 -11.50 4.26
C VAL A 72 7.94 -12.21 5.49
N VAL A 73 7.27 -12.07 6.64
CA VAL A 73 7.70 -12.67 7.92
C VAL A 73 6.84 -13.83 8.37
N ALA A 74 5.61 -13.92 7.87
CA ALA A 74 4.74 -15.06 8.11
C ALA A 74 3.76 -15.26 6.94
N ALA A 75 3.22 -16.45 6.84
CA ALA A 75 2.19 -16.82 5.87
C ALA A 75 1.00 -17.43 6.59
N GLY A 76 -0.20 -17.10 6.15
CA GLY A 76 -1.45 -17.56 6.76
C GLY A 76 -1.80 -19.02 6.46
N SER A 77 -1.05 -19.70 5.58
CA SER A 77 -1.22 -21.12 5.30
C SER A 77 0.09 -21.79 4.89
N PRO A 78 0.20 -23.12 5.03
CA PRO A 78 1.37 -23.89 4.58
C PRO A 78 1.66 -23.74 3.08
N ALA A 79 0.64 -23.58 2.26
CA ALA A 79 0.78 -23.36 0.82
C ALA A 79 1.57 -22.08 0.47
N LEU A 80 1.54 -21.09 1.33
CA LEU A 80 2.24 -19.81 1.17
C LEU A 80 3.58 -19.75 1.93
N ALA A 81 3.95 -20.78 2.69
CA ALA A 81 5.15 -20.78 3.54
C ALA A 81 6.45 -20.53 2.75
N HIS A 82 6.49 -20.94 1.47
CA HIS A 82 7.62 -20.70 0.57
C HIS A 82 7.89 -19.20 0.27
N ARG A 83 6.94 -18.33 0.62
CA ARG A 83 7.04 -16.89 0.46
C ARG A 83 7.78 -16.21 1.60
N VAL A 84 7.91 -16.86 2.77
CA VAL A 84 8.59 -16.28 3.95
C VAL A 84 10.05 -15.99 3.62
N GLY A 85 10.52 -14.81 4.04
CA GLY A 85 11.85 -14.27 3.72
C GLY A 85 11.93 -13.50 2.40
N GLN A 86 10.90 -13.52 1.55
CA GLN A 86 10.91 -12.78 0.30
C GLN A 86 10.85 -11.27 0.55
N ARG A 87 11.66 -10.53 -0.20
CA ARG A 87 11.51 -9.08 -0.37
C ARG A 87 10.38 -8.82 -1.35
N VAL A 88 9.45 -7.97 -0.97
CA VAL A 88 8.25 -7.68 -1.78
C VAL A 88 7.96 -6.19 -1.82
N TRP A 89 7.38 -5.72 -2.91
CA TRP A 89 6.56 -4.54 -2.94
C TRP A 89 5.09 -4.97 -2.99
N PHE A 90 4.19 -4.10 -2.53
CA PHE A 90 2.77 -4.42 -2.47
C PHE A 90 1.90 -3.19 -2.73
N TYR A 91 0.67 -3.45 -3.12
CA TYR A 91 -0.31 -2.44 -3.51
C TYR A 91 -1.68 -2.73 -2.91
N GLU A 92 -2.53 -1.70 -2.84
CA GLU A 92 -3.90 -1.81 -2.34
C GLU A 92 -4.01 -2.44 -0.94
N ALA A 93 -3.02 -2.19 -0.06
CA ALA A 93 -3.04 -2.73 1.30
C ALA A 93 -4.27 -2.28 2.09
N GLN A 94 -4.73 -1.04 1.88
CA GLN A 94 -5.89 -0.45 2.56
C GLN A 94 -7.17 -0.42 1.68
N PHE A 95 -7.14 -0.95 0.44
CA PHE A 95 -8.30 -0.95 -0.43
C PHE A 95 -9.38 -1.92 0.09
N GLU A 96 -10.56 -1.37 0.45
CA GLU A 96 -11.69 -2.11 1.07
C GLU A 96 -11.31 -2.86 2.37
N ARG A 97 -10.28 -2.36 3.05
CA ARG A 97 -9.71 -2.96 4.27
C ARG A 97 -9.35 -1.84 5.26
N PRO A 98 -9.40 -2.12 6.57
CA PRO A 98 -9.11 -1.10 7.57
C PRO A 98 -7.60 -0.81 7.73
N PHE A 99 -6.70 -1.74 7.38
CA PHE A 99 -5.30 -1.66 7.77
C PHE A 99 -4.39 -1.67 6.54
N GLY A 100 -3.74 -0.52 6.29
CA GLY A 100 -2.77 -0.29 5.24
C GLY A 100 -1.32 -0.36 5.73
N ALA A 101 -0.42 0.34 5.01
CA ALA A 101 1.02 0.24 5.18
C ALA A 101 1.63 1.26 6.17
N ALA A 102 0.84 2.16 6.78
CA ALA A 102 1.35 3.11 7.78
C ALA A 102 1.56 2.43 9.16
N ALA A 103 2.22 1.28 9.18
CA ALA A 103 2.51 0.47 10.35
C ALA A 103 3.79 -0.36 10.14
N GLU A 104 4.36 -0.89 11.22
CA GLU A 104 5.52 -1.79 11.12
C GLU A 104 5.20 -3.12 10.44
N TYR A 105 3.93 -3.57 10.51
CA TYR A 105 3.47 -4.80 9.87
C TYR A 105 2.11 -4.58 9.21
N THR A 106 1.89 -5.28 8.09
CA THR A 106 0.60 -5.35 7.42
C THR A 106 0.34 -6.78 6.94
N ALA A 107 -0.90 -7.25 7.09
CA ALA A 107 -1.36 -8.50 6.50
C ALA A 107 -2.11 -8.20 5.22
N ILE A 108 -1.71 -8.79 4.09
CA ILE A 108 -2.32 -8.53 2.79
C ILE A 108 -2.52 -9.82 1.99
N PRO A 109 -3.46 -9.86 1.04
CA PRO A 109 -3.60 -10.98 0.12
C PRO A 109 -2.29 -11.27 -0.63
N ALA A 110 -1.88 -12.53 -0.68
CA ALA A 110 -0.58 -12.94 -1.23
C ALA A 110 -0.37 -12.50 -2.69
N HIS A 111 -1.45 -12.40 -3.49
CA HIS A 111 -1.38 -11.96 -4.89
C HIS A 111 -1.07 -10.45 -5.03
N LYS A 112 -1.25 -9.65 -3.97
CA LYS A 112 -0.91 -8.23 -3.94
C LYS A 112 0.52 -7.96 -3.47
N ALA A 113 1.24 -8.99 -3.03
CA ALA A 113 2.65 -8.93 -2.67
C ALA A 113 3.49 -9.48 -3.82
N VAL A 114 4.18 -8.61 -4.53
CA VAL A 114 5.00 -8.96 -5.70
C VAL A 114 6.46 -9.04 -5.29
N GLN A 115 7.14 -10.13 -5.67
CA GLN A 115 8.56 -10.31 -5.38
C GLN A 115 9.38 -9.17 -5.97
N MET A 116 10.25 -8.61 -5.17
CA MET A 116 11.07 -7.47 -5.53
C MET A 116 12.48 -7.93 -5.95
N PRO A 117 13.02 -7.44 -7.08
CA PRO A 117 14.41 -7.70 -7.46
C PRO A 117 15.37 -7.22 -6.36
N VAL A 118 16.49 -7.93 -6.20
CA VAL A 118 17.52 -7.57 -5.19
C VAL A 118 18.16 -6.21 -5.47
N SER A 119 18.17 -5.77 -6.72
CA SER A 119 18.70 -4.48 -7.16
C SER A 119 17.86 -3.28 -6.74
N LEU A 120 16.59 -3.47 -6.38
CA LEU A 120 15.73 -2.38 -5.91
C LEU A 120 15.85 -2.17 -4.41
N SER A 121 15.90 -0.91 -3.98
CA SER A 121 15.72 -0.56 -2.57
C SER A 121 14.26 -0.69 -2.15
N PHE A 122 14.01 -0.75 -0.84
CA PHE A 122 12.63 -0.74 -0.33
C PHE A 122 11.91 0.57 -0.65
N ASP A 123 12.62 1.71 -0.63
CA ASP A 123 12.03 3.01 -1.01
C ASP A 123 11.55 3.00 -2.47
N GLN A 124 12.35 2.48 -3.38
CA GLN A 124 11.95 2.28 -4.78
C GLN A 124 10.75 1.32 -4.88
N GLY A 125 10.78 0.21 -4.14
CA GLY A 125 9.67 -0.75 -4.09
C GLY A 125 8.36 -0.12 -3.64
N ALA A 126 8.39 0.76 -2.63
CA ALA A 126 7.20 1.45 -2.14
C ALA A 126 6.57 2.42 -3.17
N CYS A 127 7.29 2.78 -4.23
CA CYS A 127 6.80 3.62 -5.32
C CYS A 127 6.20 2.83 -6.50
N LEU A 128 6.23 1.49 -6.47
CA LEU A 128 5.76 0.66 -7.59
C LEU A 128 4.25 0.42 -7.60
N GLY A 129 3.56 0.57 -6.49
CA GLY A 129 2.13 0.35 -6.37
C GLY A 129 1.29 1.35 -7.18
N VAL A 130 0.49 2.15 -6.52
CA VAL A 130 -0.44 3.10 -7.18
C VAL A 130 0.26 3.99 -8.22
N PRO A 131 1.44 4.61 -7.96
CA PRO A 131 2.04 5.50 -8.96
C PRO A 131 2.47 4.79 -10.24
N ALA A 132 3.29 3.73 -10.14
CA ALA A 132 3.83 3.06 -11.32
C ALA A 132 2.76 2.26 -12.08
N MET A 133 1.84 1.60 -11.37
CA MET A 133 0.72 0.89 -12.00
C MET A 133 -0.22 1.86 -12.73
N THR A 134 -0.48 3.03 -12.17
CA THR A 134 -1.28 4.09 -12.81
C THR A 134 -0.57 4.60 -14.07
N ALA A 135 0.73 4.90 -13.97
CA ALA A 135 1.52 5.35 -15.11
C ALA A 135 1.56 4.29 -16.23
N HIS A 136 1.80 3.03 -15.87
CA HIS A 136 1.75 1.91 -16.81
C HIS A 136 0.40 1.83 -17.52
N ARG A 137 -0.68 1.87 -16.76
CA ARG A 137 -2.05 1.84 -17.30
C ARG A 137 -2.29 3.02 -18.25
N ALA A 138 -1.89 4.23 -17.86
CA ALA A 138 -2.08 5.44 -18.67
C ALA A 138 -1.32 5.35 -20.01
N VAL A 139 -0.10 4.80 -20.02
CA VAL A 139 0.71 4.71 -21.23
C VAL A 139 0.27 3.57 -22.15
N PHE A 140 -0.16 2.43 -21.58
CA PHE A 140 -0.38 1.20 -22.36
C PHE A 140 -1.86 0.79 -22.47
N ALA A 141 -2.81 1.64 -22.03
CA ALA A 141 -4.24 1.30 -22.08
C ALA A 141 -4.73 0.98 -23.49
N ASP A 142 -4.20 1.67 -24.48
CA ASP A 142 -4.58 1.53 -25.90
C ASP A 142 -3.56 0.70 -26.71
N GLY A 143 -2.73 -0.08 -26.03
CA GLY A 143 -1.76 -0.99 -26.63
C GLY A 143 -0.32 -0.50 -26.64
N PRO A 144 0.58 -1.16 -27.37
CA PRO A 144 2.01 -0.86 -27.38
C PRO A 144 2.32 0.54 -27.91
N VAL A 145 3.27 1.21 -27.27
CA VAL A 145 3.73 2.56 -27.67
C VAL A 145 5.10 2.55 -28.37
N LYS A 146 5.59 1.36 -28.73
CA LYS A 146 6.85 1.23 -29.49
C LYS A 146 6.76 2.05 -30.79
N ASP A 147 7.78 2.83 -31.06
CA ASP A 147 7.90 3.71 -32.24
C ASP A 147 6.83 4.81 -32.32
N LYS A 148 6.14 5.11 -31.19
CA LYS A 148 5.17 6.22 -31.10
C LYS A 148 5.74 7.37 -30.28
N THR A 149 5.29 8.58 -30.59
CA THR A 149 5.52 9.75 -29.74
C THR A 149 4.46 9.79 -28.66
N VAL A 150 4.89 9.84 -27.40
CA VAL A 150 4.01 9.95 -26.23
C VAL A 150 4.17 11.34 -25.63
N PHE A 151 3.07 12.08 -25.55
CA PHE A 151 3.03 13.38 -24.88
C PHE A 151 2.50 13.22 -23.45
N VAL A 152 3.27 13.70 -22.48
CA VAL A 152 2.90 13.68 -21.06
C VAL A 152 2.73 15.10 -20.56
N SER A 153 1.47 15.52 -20.30
CA SER A 153 1.17 16.80 -19.70
C SER A 153 1.41 16.76 -18.19
N GLY A 154 2.06 17.77 -17.65
CA GLY A 154 2.35 17.85 -16.21
C GLY A 154 3.31 16.75 -15.72
N GLY A 155 4.26 16.31 -16.55
CA GLY A 155 5.17 15.20 -16.24
C GLY A 155 6.07 15.38 -15.01
N ALA A 156 6.17 16.59 -14.49
CA ALA A 156 6.89 16.88 -13.25
C ALA A 156 5.97 16.96 -12.00
N GLY A 157 4.67 16.74 -12.16
CA GLY A 157 3.67 16.79 -11.08
C GLY A 157 2.97 18.13 -10.98
#